data_751bceaafb33c4ad6dc98648f70a533d
#
_entry.id   751bceaafb33c4ad6dc98648f70a533d
#
_cell.length_a   1.000
_cell.length_b   1.000
_cell.length_c   1.000
_cell.angle_alpha   90.00
_cell.angle_beta   90.00
_cell.angle_gamma   90.00
#
_symmetry.space_group_name_H-M   'P 1'
#
loop_
_entity.id
_entity.type
_entity.pdbx_description
1 polymer ?
#
loop_
_entity_poly.entity_id
_entity_poly.type
_entity_poly.pdbx_seq_one_letter_code
_entity_poly.pdbx_strand_id
1 'polypeptide(L)'
;MQKKIFASLSILSFLFYLSACKSGTSANDSIATDPVTIAAGEKSFNVNCSGCHNFRQDAIGPQLSGLTNDVPADWIQNFIKDPQQLINSRDAHAVQLHEKYKTTMPSFSWLKEDEIKSIIAFIHSHKENHRPEANKNDNAISNPIPDSIKLSGLIANLQLVMQIPASSDSGKSPLARITEMKIQPGTKDLFVVDLRGKLYRLRNNKPVVYMDMAKLDPKFVNEPGLATGFGSFAFHPDFFKNGLLYTTHTEAAGSGNADFGYADSIKVALQWVLTEWKVNDPKAETFSGTGRELLRINMVSGIHGVQDIAFNPLSKKGNEDYGLLYIGVGDGGAVENGYQFLAHDKGKTWGTILRIDPAGRNSTNGQYGIPKTNPFVEDKNAMGEIYAYGFRNPHRFTWSKNGEMVAFNIGHSNIESINLIEPGHDYGWPIREGNFVINPYGDLKRIYSLPANDTIYKITYPVAEYDHDEGKAISGGYEYLGTIPAIKGKLLFGDIPTGRLFYVDMTDLKQGEFATIKEWRVSLNGVVTTLKQVCGNDRVDLHFGRDAKGELYLLTKADGKIYELVSVK
;
A
#
# COMPACT_ATOMS: atom_id res chain seq x y z
N MET A 1 -14.82 5.51 -108.98
CA MET A 1 -15.21 4.95 -107.69
C MET A 1 -13.95 4.62 -106.93
N GLN A 2 -13.48 5.54 -106.14
CA GLN A 2 -12.23 5.36 -105.35
C GLN A 2 -12.56 5.43 -103.85
N LYS A 3 -12.31 4.37 -103.12
CA LYS A 3 -12.40 4.36 -101.69
C LYS A 3 -11.03 4.78 -101.09
N LYS A 4 -11.04 5.85 -100.36
CA LYS A 4 -9.89 6.31 -99.56
C LYS A 4 -9.85 5.54 -98.24
N ILE A 5 -8.75 4.96 -97.99
CA ILE A 5 -8.41 4.32 -96.70
C ILE A 5 -7.68 5.34 -95.83
N PHE A 6 -8.28 5.66 -94.66
CA PHE A 6 -7.59 6.42 -93.64
C PHE A 6 -6.95 5.45 -92.62
N ALA A 7 -5.64 5.52 -92.45
CA ALA A 7 -4.94 4.83 -91.46
C ALA A 7 -4.89 5.72 -90.20
N SER A 8 -5.46 5.24 -89.08
CA SER A 8 -5.37 5.88 -87.79
C SER A 8 -4.17 5.30 -87.01
N LEU A 9 -3.24 6.15 -86.63
CA LEU A 9 -2.08 5.85 -85.81
C LEU A 9 -2.54 5.97 -84.37
N SER A 10 -2.62 4.83 -83.66
CA SER A 10 -2.89 4.82 -82.19
C SER A 10 -1.57 4.88 -81.44
N ILE A 11 -1.36 6.00 -80.77
CA ILE A 11 -0.26 6.18 -79.81
C ILE A 11 -0.68 5.55 -78.52
N LEU A 12 -0.04 4.45 -78.09
CA LEU A 12 -0.24 3.77 -76.85
C LEU A 12 0.63 4.45 -75.78
N SER A 13 0.04 5.34 -74.95
CA SER A 13 0.72 5.92 -73.79
C SER A 13 0.73 4.92 -72.66
N PHE A 14 1.91 4.36 -72.37
CA PHE A 14 2.17 3.55 -71.19
C PHE A 14 2.29 4.48 -69.97
N LEU A 15 1.24 4.60 -69.16
CA LEU A 15 1.27 5.21 -67.83
C LEU A 15 1.89 4.22 -66.88
N PHE A 16 3.16 4.46 -66.48
CA PHE A 16 3.76 3.82 -65.36
C PHE A 16 3.08 4.35 -64.05
N TYR A 17 2.20 3.55 -63.47
CA TYR A 17 1.79 3.74 -62.09
C TYR A 17 2.96 3.31 -61.20
N LEU A 18 3.74 4.27 -60.70
CA LEU A 18 4.60 4.09 -59.54
C LEU A 18 3.69 3.90 -58.33
N SER A 19 3.41 2.64 -57.98
CA SER A 19 2.90 2.29 -56.65
C SER A 19 3.98 2.60 -55.64
N ALA A 20 3.92 3.80 -55.05
CA ALA A 20 4.66 4.09 -53.84
C ALA A 20 4.06 3.19 -52.74
N CYS A 21 4.73 2.08 -52.44
CA CYS A 21 4.54 1.40 -51.17
C CYS A 21 4.90 2.41 -50.08
N LYS A 22 3.92 3.08 -49.50
CA LYS A 22 4.07 3.65 -48.17
C LYS A 22 4.23 2.45 -47.26
N SER A 23 5.48 2.12 -46.89
CA SER A 23 5.76 1.37 -45.68
C SER A 23 5.18 2.20 -44.55
N GLY A 24 4.05 1.78 -44.02
CA GLY A 24 3.50 2.35 -42.80
C GLY A 24 4.51 2.05 -41.70
N THR A 25 5.32 3.03 -41.31
CA THR A 25 6.03 2.99 -40.03
C THR A 25 5.00 2.76 -38.97
N SER A 26 5.14 1.70 -38.18
CA SER A 26 4.24 1.46 -37.05
C SER A 26 4.33 2.68 -36.12
N ALA A 27 3.23 3.07 -35.51
CA ALA A 27 3.18 4.26 -34.64
C ALA A 27 4.20 4.17 -33.47
N ASN A 28 4.82 3.00 -33.29
CA ASN A 28 5.80 2.70 -32.22
C ASN A 28 7.26 2.60 -32.70
N ASP A 29 7.53 2.78 -34.02
CA ASP A 29 8.89 2.76 -34.58
C ASP A 29 9.77 3.94 -34.09
N SER A 30 9.17 4.93 -33.42
CA SER A 30 9.84 6.12 -32.87
C SER A 30 10.20 6.00 -31.38
N ILE A 31 9.89 4.86 -30.72
CA ILE A 31 10.22 4.69 -29.31
C ILE A 31 11.73 4.47 -29.17
N ALA A 32 12.35 5.25 -28.27
CA ALA A 32 13.79 5.15 -28.02
C ALA A 32 14.16 3.76 -27.49
N THR A 33 15.27 3.21 -27.99
CA THR A 33 15.80 1.88 -27.63
C THR A 33 17.22 1.95 -27.07
N ASP A 34 17.77 3.14 -26.93
CA ASP A 34 19.12 3.33 -26.38
C ASP A 34 19.15 3.08 -24.86
N PRO A 35 20.24 2.49 -24.33
CA PRO A 35 20.35 2.11 -22.93
C PRO A 35 20.22 3.28 -21.93
N VAL A 36 20.62 4.49 -22.33
CA VAL A 36 20.60 5.66 -21.43
C VAL A 36 19.16 6.10 -21.20
N THR A 37 18.37 6.20 -22.28
CA THR A 37 16.94 6.54 -22.20
C THR A 37 16.17 5.46 -21.46
N ILE A 38 16.45 4.17 -21.71
CA ILE A 38 15.82 3.05 -21.00
C ILE A 38 16.13 3.10 -19.50
N ALA A 39 17.39 3.33 -19.10
CA ALA A 39 17.76 3.42 -17.69
C ALA A 39 17.13 4.64 -16.98
N ALA A 40 17.01 5.77 -17.67
CA ALA A 40 16.27 6.92 -17.16
C ALA A 40 14.78 6.59 -16.98
N GLY A 41 14.18 5.87 -17.92
CA GLY A 41 12.82 5.37 -17.88
C GLY A 41 12.60 4.38 -16.74
N GLU A 42 13.51 3.43 -16.54
CA GLU A 42 13.47 2.51 -15.40
C GLU A 42 13.44 3.26 -14.07
N LYS A 43 14.30 4.23 -13.88
CA LYS A 43 14.34 5.04 -12.68
C LYS A 43 13.00 5.75 -12.45
N SER A 44 12.46 6.42 -13.47
CA SER A 44 11.19 7.16 -13.36
C SER A 44 9.99 6.21 -13.19
N PHE A 45 9.99 5.05 -13.86
CA PHE A 45 8.98 4.00 -13.70
C PHE A 45 8.95 3.47 -12.26
N ASN A 46 10.11 3.15 -11.69
CA ASN A 46 10.22 2.64 -10.34
C ASN A 46 9.70 3.64 -9.30
N VAL A 47 9.88 4.93 -9.55
CA VAL A 47 9.37 6.00 -8.67
C VAL A 47 7.85 6.16 -8.79
N ASN A 48 7.30 6.15 -10.00
CA ASN A 48 5.94 6.64 -10.26
C ASN A 48 4.93 5.54 -10.60
N CYS A 49 5.38 4.40 -11.12
CA CYS A 49 4.51 3.40 -11.75
C CYS A 49 4.53 2.04 -11.06
N SER A 50 5.69 1.62 -10.49
CA SER A 50 5.90 0.27 -9.96
C SER A 50 5.02 -0.08 -8.77
N GLY A 51 4.47 0.91 -8.06
CA GLY A 51 3.51 0.70 -6.98
C GLY A 51 2.15 0.13 -7.43
N CYS A 52 1.84 0.23 -8.73
CA CYS A 52 0.56 -0.24 -9.31
C CYS A 52 0.76 -1.17 -10.49
N HIS A 53 1.93 -1.17 -11.14
CA HIS A 53 2.23 -1.91 -12.35
C HIS A 53 3.52 -2.71 -12.23
N ASN A 54 3.56 -3.87 -12.87
CA ASN A 54 4.76 -4.68 -13.09
C ASN A 54 4.74 -5.32 -14.48
N PHE A 55 5.74 -6.13 -14.81
CA PHE A 55 5.90 -6.75 -16.13
C PHE A 55 5.56 -8.25 -16.15
N ARG A 56 5.06 -8.82 -15.08
CA ARG A 56 4.78 -10.26 -14.99
C ARG A 56 3.30 -10.57 -14.94
N GLN A 57 2.53 -9.80 -14.21
CA GLN A 57 1.10 -10.03 -13.98
C GLN A 57 0.39 -8.73 -13.68
N ASP A 58 -0.92 -8.72 -13.78
CA ASP A 58 -1.73 -7.60 -13.34
C ASP A 58 -1.59 -7.41 -11.80
N ALA A 59 -1.55 -6.17 -11.36
CA ALA A 59 -1.55 -5.76 -9.96
C ALA A 59 -2.75 -4.81 -9.71
N ILE A 60 -2.57 -3.69 -9.04
CA ILE A 60 -3.61 -2.65 -8.94
C ILE A 60 -4.03 -2.17 -10.34
N GLY A 61 -3.07 -2.05 -11.25
CA GLY A 61 -3.27 -1.81 -12.67
C GLY A 61 -2.80 -2.98 -13.54
N PRO A 62 -2.91 -2.85 -14.88
CA PRO A 62 -2.46 -3.89 -15.81
C PRO A 62 -0.95 -4.16 -15.73
N GLN A 63 -0.54 -5.39 -16.00
CA GLN A 63 0.85 -5.69 -16.35
C GLN A 63 1.20 -5.00 -17.68
N LEU A 64 2.45 -4.56 -17.82
CA LEU A 64 2.85 -3.69 -18.93
C LEU A 64 3.82 -4.36 -19.93
N SER A 65 4.16 -5.63 -19.73
CA SER A 65 4.95 -6.39 -20.69
C SER A 65 4.20 -6.52 -22.01
N GLY A 66 4.85 -6.20 -23.10
CA GLY A 66 4.25 -6.21 -24.44
C GLY A 66 3.24 -5.09 -24.72
N LEU A 67 3.00 -4.16 -23.80
CA LEU A 67 2.00 -3.10 -23.95
C LEU A 67 2.15 -2.32 -25.26
N THR A 68 3.36 -1.96 -25.62
CA THR A 68 3.67 -1.20 -26.83
C THR A 68 3.55 -2.00 -28.13
N ASN A 69 3.25 -3.30 -28.07
CA ASN A 69 2.90 -4.08 -29.26
C ASN A 69 1.47 -3.78 -29.70
N ASP A 70 0.58 -3.51 -28.73
CA ASP A 70 -0.86 -3.40 -28.95
C ASP A 70 -1.36 -1.95 -28.82
N VAL A 71 -0.65 -1.09 -28.06
CA VAL A 71 -1.10 0.27 -27.73
C VAL A 71 -0.10 1.32 -28.26
N PRO A 72 -0.55 2.34 -29.00
CA PRO A 72 0.30 3.41 -29.53
C PRO A 72 0.96 4.22 -28.42
N ALA A 73 2.22 4.59 -28.61
CA ALA A 73 3.02 5.38 -27.65
C ALA A 73 2.35 6.71 -27.28
N ASP A 74 1.75 7.39 -28.24
CA ASP A 74 1.04 8.66 -28.03
C ASP A 74 -0.20 8.49 -27.14
N TRP A 75 -0.93 7.38 -27.30
CA TRP A 75 -2.06 7.06 -26.43
C TRP A 75 -1.57 6.81 -25.01
N ILE A 76 -0.48 6.02 -24.83
CA ILE A 76 0.11 5.73 -23.53
C ILE A 76 0.56 7.05 -22.86
N GLN A 77 1.20 7.95 -23.62
CA GLN A 77 1.63 9.26 -23.11
C GLN A 77 0.45 10.10 -22.62
N ASN A 78 -0.64 10.16 -23.39
CA ASN A 78 -1.85 10.90 -23.04
C ASN A 78 -2.54 10.29 -21.81
N PHE A 79 -2.60 8.95 -21.73
CA PHE A 79 -3.17 8.25 -20.60
C PHE A 79 -2.35 8.47 -19.31
N ILE A 80 -1.02 8.47 -19.39
CA ILE A 80 -0.15 8.80 -18.24
C ILE A 80 -0.42 10.23 -17.76
N LYS A 81 -0.58 11.19 -18.67
CA LYS A 81 -0.83 12.59 -18.33
C LYS A 81 -2.18 12.81 -17.67
N ASP A 82 -3.25 12.30 -18.25
CA ASP A 82 -4.60 12.51 -17.74
C ASP A 82 -5.55 11.36 -18.11
N PRO A 83 -5.55 10.27 -17.31
CA PRO A 83 -6.45 9.14 -17.52
C PRO A 83 -7.92 9.54 -17.44
N GLN A 84 -8.26 10.45 -16.53
CA GLN A 84 -9.64 10.87 -16.30
C GLN A 84 -10.21 11.61 -17.51
N GLN A 85 -9.41 12.42 -18.19
CA GLN A 85 -9.83 13.10 -19.42
C GLN A 85 -10.21 12.09 -20.51
N LEU A 86 -9.40 11.04 -20.70
CA LEU A 86 -9.68 9.99 -21.70
C LEU A 86 -10.93 9.18 -21.33
N ILE A 87 -11.14 8.87 -20.07
CA ILE A 87 -12.36 8.21 -19.58
C ILE A 87 -13.58 9.11 -19.84
N ASN A 88 -13.51 10.38 -19.49
CA ASN A 88 -14.61 11.34 -19.68
C ASN A 88 -14.93 11.59 -21.16
N SER A 89 -13.94 11.54 -22.04
CA SER A 89 -14.12 11.63 -23.50
C SER A 89 -14.67 10.34 -24.13
N ARG A 90 -14.90 9.29 -23.31
CA ARG A 90 -15.36 7.97 -23.74
C ARG A 90 -14.41 7.27 -24.70
N ASP A 91 -13.10 7.47 -24.53
CA ASP A 91 -12.11 6.64 -25.22
C ASP A 91 -12.34 5.17 -24.87
N ALA A 92 -12.54 4.34 -25.90
CA ALA A 92 -12.97 2.96 -25.71
C ALA A 92 -11.99 2.13 -24.87
N HIS A 93 -10.67 2.34 -25.05
CA HIS A 93 -9.64 1.62 -24.31
C HIS A 93 -9.56 2.11 -22.85
N ALA A 94 -9.63 3.42 -22.62
CA ALA A 94 -9.62 3.99 -21.28
C ALA A 94 -10.84 3.57 -20.45
N VAL A 95 -12.04 3.56 -21.07
CA VAL A 95 -13.28 3.08 -20.45
C VAL A 95 -13.17 1.60 -20.09
N GLN A 96 -12.68 0.76 -21.02
CA GLN A 96 -12.49 -0.67 -20.78
C GLN A 96 -11.53 -0.94 -19.60
N LEU A 97 -10.42 -0.19 -19.52
CA LEU A 97 -9.48 -0.30 -18.39
C LEU A 97 -10.16 0.09 -17.08
N HIS A 98 -10.89 1.20 -17.07
CA HIS A 98 -11.61 1.66 -15.87
C HIS A 98 -12.66 0.64 -15.42
N GLU A 99 -13.43 0.09 -16.34
CA GLU A 99 -14.43 -0.95 -16.03
C GLU A 99 -13.80 -2.23 -15.50
N LYS A 100 -12.65 -2.63 -16.07
CA LYS A 100 -11.94 -3.85 -15.65
C LYS A 100 -11.31 -3.72 -14.27
N TYR A 101 -10.60 -2.60 -14.00
CA TYR A 101 -9.82 -2.45 -12.76
C TYR A 101 -10.59 -1.71 -11.67
N LYS A 102 -11.76 -1.13 -11.95
CA LYS A 102 -12.62 -0.40 -11.00
C LYS A 102 -11.87 0.70 -10.21
N THR A 103 -10.77 1.17 -10.77
CA THR A 103 -9.95 2.24 -10.22
C THR A 103 -9.45 3.13 -11.33
N THR A 104 -9.23 4.40 -11.04
CA THR A 104 -8.62 5.35 -11.99
C THR A 104 -7.15 5.51 -11.65
N MET A 105 -6.29 5.38 -12.66
CA MET A 105 -4.87 5.69 -12.52
C MET A 105 -4.71 7.17 -12.14
N PRO A 106 -3.85 7.54 -11.19
CA PRO A 106 -3.56 8.95 -10.90
C PRO A 106 -3.01 9.68 -12.12
N SER A 107 -3.33 10.97 -12.26
CA SER A 107 -2.71 11.83 -13.28
C SER A 107 -1.24 12.09 -12.95
N PHE A 108 -0.37 12.00 -13.96
CA PHE A 108 1.05 12.36 -13.89
C PHE A 108 1.36 13.55 -14.82
N SER A 109 0.43 14.50 -14.94
CA SER A 109 0.56 15.70 -15.78
C SER A 109 1.79 16.56 -15.44
N TRP A 110 2.36 16.41 -14.25
CA TRP A 110 3.55 17.09 -13.78
C TRP A 110 4.87 16.48 -14.30
N LEU A 111 4.85 15.25 -14.85
CA LEU A 111 6.02 14.69 -15.51
C LEU A 111 6.31 15.43 -16.81
N LYS A 112 7.59 15.69 -17.04
CA LYS A 112 8.05 16.28 -18.30
C LYS A 112 7.85 15.29 -19.44
N GLU A 113 7.69 15.80 -20.64
CA GLU A 113 7.45 14.97 -21.83
C GLU A 113 8.58 13.95 -22.07
N ASP A 114 9.84 14.36 -21.86
CA ASP A 114 11.00 13.47 -22.02
C ASP A 114 11.04 12.38 -20.94
N GLU A 115 10.55 12.66 -19.72
CA GLU A 115 10.43 11.64 -18.67
C GLU A 115 9.37 10.59 -19.02
N ILE A 116 8.24 11.02 -19.57
CA ILE A 116 7.18 10.10 -20.03
C ILE A 116 7.68 9.26 -21.21
N LYS A 117 8.37 9.86 -22.17
CA LYS A 117 9.00 9.14 -23.28
C LYS A 117 10.02 8.10 -22.80
N SER A 118 10.81 8.43 -21.78
CA SER A 118 11.75 7.48 -21.18
C SER A 118 11.02 6.32 -20.49
N ILE A 119 9.93 6.58 -19.76
CA ILE A 119 9.08 5.54 -19.16
C ILE A 119 8.53 4.62 -20.26
N ILE A 120 8.04 5.18 -21.38
CA ILE A 120 7.54 4.39 -22.51
C ILE A 120 8.66 3.56 -23.13
N ALA A 121 9.89 4.08 -23.25
CA ALA A 121 11.06 3.35 -23.73
C ALA A 121 11.40 2.17 -22.80
N PHE A 122 11.33 2.36 -21.50
CA PHE A 122 11.52 1.29 -20.53
C PHE A 122 10.41 0.23 -20.64
N ILE A 123 9.14 0.61 -20.73
CA ILE A 123 8.04 -0.33 -20.99
C ILE A 123 8.27 -1.09 -22.31
N HIS A 124 8.69 -0.40 -23.36
CA HIS A 124 8.97 -1.01 -24.68
C HIS A 124 10.13 -2.01 -24.66
N SER A 125 11.08 -1.88 -23.73
CA SER A 125 12.16 -2.85 -23.57
C SER A 125 11.67 -4.23 -23.07
N HIS A 126 10.46 -4.30 -22.51
CA HIS A 126 9.80 -5.52 -22.04
C HIS A 126 8.80 -6.04 -23.08
N LYS A 127 9.31 -6.57 -24.20
CA LYS A 127 8.49 -6.95 -25.38
C LYS A 127 7.74 -8.27 -25.25
N GLU A 128 8.19 -9.16 -24.37
CA GLU A 128 7.56 -10.47 -24.21
C GLU A 128 6.25 -10.35 -23.43
N ASN A 129 5.21 -10.99 -23.96
CA ASN A 129 3.93 -11.03 -23.27
C ASN A 129 3.92 -12.22 -22.29
N HIS A 130 4.21 -11.96 -21.02
CA HIS A 130 4.25 -12.99 -19.97
C HIS A 130 2.86 -13.28 -19.34
N ARG A 131 1.76 -12.94 -20.02
CA ARG A 131 0.44 -13.29 -19.52
C ARG A 131 0.32 -14.80 -19.39
N PRO A 132 0.05 -15.35 -18.18
CA PRO A 132 -0.29 -16.76 -18.06
C PRO A 132 -1.49 -17.06 -18.95
N GLU A 133 -1.41 -18.08 -19.79
CA GLU A 133 -2.57 -18.51 -20.58
C GLU A 133 -3.70 -18.89 -19.63
N ALA A 134 -4.87 -18.27 -19.83
CA ALA A 134 -6.06 -18.64 -19.08
C ALA A 134 -6.44 -20.09 -19.43
N ASN A 135 -6.26 -20.99 -18.48
CA ASN A 135 -6.72 -22.38 -18.64
C ASN A 135 -8.25 -22.36 -18.72
N LYS A 136 -8.83 -22.70 -19.87
CA LYS A 136 -10.27 -22.65 -20.13
C LYS A 136 -11.10 -23.62 -19.25
N ASN A 137 -10.47 -24.55 -18.56
CA ASN A 137 -11.09 -25.54 -17.69
C ASN A 137 -10.77 -25.32 -16.20
N ASP A 138 -10.57 -24.09 -15.82
CA ASP A 138 -10.15 -23.73 -14.48
C ASP A 138 -11.36 -23.42 -13.58
N ASN A 139 -11.38 -24.01 -12.39
CA ASN A 139 -12.40 -23.81 -11.35
C ASN A 139 -12.15 -22.56 -10.49
N ALA A 140 -11.48 -21.52 -11.05
CA ALA A 140 -11.28 -20.27 -10.36
C ALA A 140 -12.62 -19.57 -10.07
N ILE A 141 -12.72 -19.01 -8.88
CA ILE A 141 -13.90 -18.26 -8.44
C ILE A 141 -13.83 -16.84 -9.01
N SER A 142 -14.88 -16.41 -9.70
CA SER A 142 -14.95 -15.08 -10.31
C SER A 142 -15.55 -14.02 -9.38
N ASN A 143 -16.38 -14.42 -8.43
CA ASN A 143 -16.98 -13.57 -7.41
C ASN A 143 -16.91 -14.32 -6.06
N PRO A 144 -15.86 -14.07 -5.28
CA PRO A 144 -15.59 -14.82 -4.07
C PRO A 144 -16.57 -14.52 -2.93
N ILE A 145 -17.04 -13.27 -2.82
CA ILE A 145 -17.98 -12.83 -1.80
C ILE A 145 -19.18 -12.18 -2.50
N PRO A 146 -20.22 -12.97 -2.89
CA PRO A 146 -21.32 -12.47 -3.70
C PRO A 146 -22.21 -11.41 -3.02
N ASP A 147 -22.22 -11.40 -1.69
CA ASP A 147 -23.06 -10.50 -0.89
C ASP A 147 -22.39 -9.14 -0.71
N SER A 148 -23.00 -8.09 -1.26
CA SER A 148 -22.51 -6.72 -1.08
C SER A 148 -22.61 -6.26 0.37
N ILE A 149 -21.66 -5.45 0.81
CA ILE A 149 -21.67 -4.78 2.10
C ILE A 149 -22.86 -3.83 2.19
N LYS A 150 -23.75 -4.05 3.18
CA LYS A 150 -25.00 -3.30 3.32
C LYS A 150 -24.77 -1.99 4.07
N LEU A 151 -25.44 -0.93 3.62
CA LEU A 151 -25.53 0.31 4.36
C LEU A 151 -26.32 0.10 5.66
N SER A 152 -25.74 0.52 6.78
CA SER A 152 -26.33 0.35 8.12
C SER A 152 -27.38 1.40 8.48
N GLY A 153 -27.50 2.45 7.69
CA GLY A 153 -28.30 3.64 8.07
C GLY A 153 -27.56 4.64 8.96
N LEU A 154 -26.42 4.28 9.56
CA LEU A 154 -25.63 5.21 10.35
C LEU A 154 -24.99 6.29 9.47
N ILE A 155 -24.95 7.52 9.99
CA ILE A 155 -24.32 8.67 9.34
C ILE A 155 -23.33 9.30 10.31
N ALA A 156 -22.04 9.21 9.98
CA ALA A 156 -20.93 9.81 10.73
C ALA A 156 -20.86 11.31 10.46
N ASN A 157 -21.11 12.13 11.46
CA ASN A 157 -20.94 13.58 11.33
C ASN A 157 -19.47 13.93 11.57
N LEU A 158 -18.85 14.51 10.56
CA LEU A 158 -17.44 14.92 10.57
C LEU A 158 -17.32 16.42 10.84
N GLN A 159 -16.29 16.77 11.59
CA GLN A 159 -15.83 18.15 11.78
C GLN A 159 -14.38 18.27 11.31
N LEU A 160 -14.09 19.24 10.45
CA LEU A 160 -12.72 19.54 10.07
C LEU A 160 -11.95 20.07 11.28
N VAL A 161 -10.87 19.37 11.64
CA VAL A 161 -9.98 19.75 12.75
C VAL A 161 -8.81 20.56 12.21
N MET A 162 -8.19 20.08 11.11
CA MET A 162 -6.93 20.63 10.64
C MET A 162 -6.66 20.33 9.17
N GLN A 163 -5.91 21.23 8.55
CA GLN A 163 -5.26 21.05 7.25
C GLN A 163 -3.74 20.92 7.49
N ILE A 164 -3.15 19.80 7.10
CA ILE A 164 -1.70 19.63 7.09
C ILE A 164 -1.12 20.36 5.87
N PRO A 165 0.02 21.04 6.01
CA PRO A 165 0.66 21.71 4.89
C PRO A 165 0.95 20.75 3.74
N ALA A 166 0.82 21.23 2.51
CA ALA A 166 1.21 20.46 1.34
C ALA A 166 2.67 20.01 1.43
N SER A 167 2.91 18.72 1.27
CA SER A 167 4.24 18.13 1.21
C SER A 167 4.64 17.73 -0.21
N SER A 168 3.71 17.80 -1.17
CA SER A 168 3.97 17.62 -2.60
C SER A 168 4.29 18.96 -3.28
N ASP A 169 4.98 18.88 -4.42
CA ASP A 169 5.08 20.01 -5.33
C ASP A 169 3.70 20.40 -5.86
N SER A 170 3.55 21.66 -6.30
CA SER A 170 2.30 22.16 -6.85
C SER A 170 1.77 21.27 -7.97
N GLY A 171 0.50 20.88 -7.86
CA GLY A 171 -0.18 20.00 -8.83
C GLY A 171 0.03 18.50 -8.63
N LYS A 172 0.91 18.06 -7.71
CA LYS A 172 1.07 16.64 -7.38
C LYS A 172 0.02 16.17 -6.39
N SER A 173 -0.60 15.03 -6.68
CA SER A 173 -1.49 14.32 -5.76
C SER A 173 -0.75 13.10 -5.18
N PRO A 174 -0.98 12.72 -3.92
CA PRO A 174 -1.79 13.40 -2.90
C PRO A 174 -1.13 14.66 -2.34
N LEU A 175 -1.92 15.59 -1.82
CA LEU A 175 -1.43 16.88 -1.30
C LEU A 175 -0.46 16.73 -0.13
N ALA A 176 -0.79 15.85 0.81
CA ALA A 176 0.08 15.46 1.93
C ALA A 176 -0.07 13.96 2.17
N ARG A 177 1.05 13.25 2.36
CA ARG A 177 1.04 11.77 2.51
C ARG A 177 0.87 11.36 3.97
N ILE A 178 -0.14 11.95 4.66
CA ILE A 178 -0.45 11.64 6.06
C ILE A 178 -1.05 10.23 6.18
N THR A 179 -0.42 9.38 6.99
CA THR A 179 -0.79 7.95 7.06
C THR A 179 -1.18 7.47 8.44
N GLU A 180 -0.75 8.16 9.48
CA GLU A 180 -0.92 7.67 10.83
C GLU A 180 -1.00 8.84 11.81
N MET A 181 -1.88 8.71 12.80
CA MET A 181 -1.99 9.64 13.92
C MET A 181 -1.97 8.86 15.23
N LYS A 182 -1.05 9.23 16.11
CA LYS A 182 -0.88 8.61 17.43
C LYS A 182 -0.75 9.68 18.53
N ILE A 183 -1.11 9.27 19.74
CA ILE A 183 -0.97 10.11 20.92
C ILE A 183 0.40 9.92 21.57
N GLN A 184 0.96 10.99 22.14
CA GLN A 184 2.12 10.91 23.01
C GLN A 184 1.67 10.41 24.41
N PRO A 185 2.25 9.32 24.93
CA PRO A 185 1.86 8.76 26.23
C PRO A 185 1.90 9.79 27.34
N GLY A 186 0.86 9.79 28.19
CA GLY A 186 0.76 10.70 29.34
C GLY A 186 0.36 12.14 29.00
N THR A 187 0.01 12.44 27.75
CA THR A 187 -0.45 13.76 27.29
C THR A 187 -1.77 13.66 26.51
N LYS A 188 -2.21 14.81 26.00
CA LYS A 188 -3.28 14.90 24.99
C LYS A 188 -2.75 15.28 23.61
N ASP A 189 -1.42 15.37 23.47
CA ASP A 189 -0.81 15.81 22.23
C ASP A 189 -0.88 14.69 21.17
N LEU A 190 -1.44 15.03 20.04
CA LEU A 190 -1.54 14.15 18.88
C LEU A 190 -0.38 14.45 17.92
N PHE A 191 0.13 13.40 17.32
CA PHE A 191 1.17 13.47 16.31
C PHE A 191 0.71 12.79 15.04
N VAL A 192 1.08 13.37 13.89
CA VAL A 192 0.72 12.88 12.56
C VAL A 192 1.98 12.76 11.72
N VAL A 193 2.20 11.59 11.13
CA VAL A 193 3.31 11.35 10.21
C VAL A 193 2.88 11.58 8.77
N ASP A 194 3.74 12.29 8.03
CA ASP A 194 3.71 12.39 6.56
C ASP A 194 4.87 11.57 5.99
N LEU A 195 4.57 10.61 5.12
CA LEU A 195 5.57 9.75 4.46
C LEU A 195 6.70 10.54 3.80
N ARG A 196 6.48 11.80 3.40
CA ARG A 196 7.52 12.65 2.84
C ARG A 196 8.54 13.18 3.85
N GLY A 197 8.50 12.65 5.09
CA GLY A 197 9.56 12.79 6.07
C GLY A 197 9.25 13.68 7.26
N LYS A 198 8.00 14.12 7.45
CA LYS A 198 7.65 14.99 8.58
C LYS A 198 6.77 14.30 9.60
N LEU A 199 7.11 14.48 10.88
CA LEU A 199 6.24 14.21 12.02
C LEU A 199 5.74 15.54 12.57
N TYR A 200 4.44 15.75 12.48
CA TYR A 200 3.78 16.93 13.00
C TYR A 200 3.22 16.68 14.38
N ARG A 201 3.41 17.62 15.31
CA ARG A 201 2.67 17.72 16.56
C ARG A 201 1.48 18.64 16.33
N LEU A 202 0.27 18.16 16.68
CA LEU A 202 -0.95 18.96 16.55
C LEU A 202 -1.18 19.74 17.83
N ARG A 203 -1.11 21.07 17.76
CA ARG A 203 -1.25 21.93 18.93
C ARG A 203 -2.00 23.22 18.57
N ASN A 204 -2.98 23.60 19.39
CA ASN A 204 -3.78 24.83 19.20
C ASN A 204 -4.32 24.94 17.77
N ASN A 205 -4.85 23.86 17.21
CA ASN A 205 -5.36 23.74 15.85
C ASN A 205 -4.31 24.09 14.76
N LYS A 206 -3.02 23.86 15.05
CA LYS A 206 -1.93 24.06 14.09
C LYS A 206 -0.99 22.86 14.07
N PRO A 207 -0.55 22.40 12.87
CA PRO A 207 0.50 21.43 12.74
C PRO A 207 1.86 22.08 12.92
N VAL A 208 2.59 21.67 13.94
CA VAL A 208 3.98 22.11 14.18
C VAL A 208 4.91 20.97 13.78
N VAL A 209 5.90 21.22 12.95
CA VAL A 209 6.90 20.20 12.59
C VAL A 209 7.69 19.85 13.86
N TYR A 210 7.48 18.64 14.37
CA TYR A 210 8.23 18.10 15.49
C TYR A 210 9.55 17.51 15.02
N MET A 211 9.53 16.65 13.99
CA MET A 211 10.70 15.97 13.43
C MET A 211 10.67 16.08 11.90
N ASP A 212 11.84 16.28 11.29
CA ASP A 212 12.03 16.30 9.83
C ASP A 212 13.10 15.27 9.46
N MET A 213 12.67 14.08 9.01
CA MET A 213 13.55 12.95 8.72
C MET A 213 14.58 13.28 7.64
N ALA A 214 14.19 14.00 6.61
CA ALA A 214 15.08 14.39 5.53
C ALA A 214 16.25 15.30 5.99
N LYS A 215 16.08 15.99 7.13
CA LYS A 215 17.16 16.78 7.74
C LYS A 215 18.02 15.98 8.70
N LEU A 216 17.44 14.95 9.33
CA LEU A 216 18.12 14.11 10.32
C LEU A 216 18.93 13.00 9.67
N ASP A 217 18.45 12.47 8.57
CA ASP A 217 19.09 11.41 7.83
C ASP A 217 19.26 11.77 6.34
N PRO A 218 20.49 12.06 5.88
CA PRO A 218 20.76 12.40 4.49
C PRO A 218 20.58 11.22 3.51
N LYS A 219 20.41 9.97 4.01
CA LYS A 219 20.13 8.78 3.19
C LYS A 219 18.63 8.54 3.00
N PHE A 220 17.79 9.29 3.73
CA PHE A 220 16.35 9.17 3.66
C PHE A 220 15.83 9.35 2.24
N VAL A 221 14.95 8.44 1.80
CA VAL A 221 14.20 8.56 0.55
C VAL A 221 12.71 8.37 0.82
N ASN A 222 11.87 9.09 0.09
CA ASN A 222 10.41 8.92 0.13
C ASN A 222 9.85 8.49 -1.23
N GLU A 223 10.70 7.93 -2.06
CA GLU A 223 10.44 7.35 -3.37
C GLU A 223 11.19 6.00 -3.45
N PRO A 224 10.73 5.04 -4.25
CA PRO A 224 9.57 5.08 -5.14
C PRO A 224 8.26 4.75 -4.42
N GLY A 225 7.13 5.10 -5.07
CA GLY A 225 5.82 4.59 -4.72
C GLY A 225 5.08 5.32 -3.61
N LEU A 226 3.89 4.81 -3.32
CA LEU A 226 2.94 5.44 -2.40
C LEU A 226 3.17 5.08 -0.93
N ALA A 227 4.00 4.09 -0.66
CA ALA A 227 4.19 3.49 0.67
C ALA A 227 5.57 3.78 1.29
N THR A 228 6.52 4.33 0.53
CA THR A 228 7.88 4.62 0.99
C THR A 228 7.99 5.97 1.67
N GLY A 229 8.97 6.11 2.54
CA GLY A 229 9.25 7.34 3.27
C GLY A 229 9.26 7.13 4.78
N PHE A 230 8.77 8.09 5.54
CA PHE A 230 8.63 8.03 6.99
C PHE A 230 7.38 7.19 7.35
N GLY A 231 7.56 5.87 7.53
CA GLY A 231 6.47 4.89 7.58
C GLY A 231 5.61 4.96 8.83
N SER A 232 6.24 4.94 10.00
CA SER A 232 5.54 4.91 11.29
C SER A 232 6.41 5.46 12.42
N PHE A 233 5.78 5.70 13.56
CA PHE A 233 6.46 6.12 14.78
C PHE A 233 5.78 5.54 16.02
N ALA A 234 6.54 5.34 17.11
CA ALA A 234 6.01 4.93 18.40
C ALA A 234 6.79 5.57 19.54
N PHE A 235 6.11 6.29 20.42
CA PHE A 235 6.71 6.73 21.67
C PHE A 235 6.78 5.55 22.65
N HIS A 236 7.90 5.39 23.34
CA HIS A 236 7.98 4.41 24.44
C HIS A 236 6.90 4.70 25.50
N PRO A 237 6.28 3.70 26.14
CA PRO A 237 5.29 3.94 27.20
C PRO A 237 5.77 4.84 28.34
N ASP A 238 7.07 4.79 28.69
CA ASP A 238 7.73 5.67 29.66
C ASP A 238 8.45 6.88 29.01
N PHE A 239 7.99 7.39 27.86
CA PHE A 239 8.68 8.41 27.06
C PHE A 239 9.19 9.59 27.89
N PHE A 240 8.39 10.13 28.82
CA PHE A 240 8.81 11.27 29.65
C PHE A 240 9.92 10.94 30.65
N LYS A 241 10.18 9.66 30.93
CA LYS A 241 11.27 9.22 31.81
C LYS A 241 12.51 8.88 31.00
N ASN A 242 12.33 8.21 29.86
CA ASN A 242 13.45 7.67 29.11
C ASN A 242 13.74 8.42 27.81
N GLY A 243 12.84 9.29 27.31
CA GLY A 243 13.01 10.05 26.08
C GLY A 243 13.12 9.19 24.84
N LEU A 244 12.59 7.95 24.84
CA LEU A 244 12.73 7.04 23.70
C LEU A 244 11.54 7.16 22.73
N LEU A 245 11.88 7.41 21.48
CA LEU A 245 10.96 7.44 20.32
C LEU A 245 11.51 6.49 19.26
N TYR A 246 10.65 5.74 18.63
CA TYR A 246 10.99 4.80 17.55
C TYR A 246 10.36 5.26 16.24
N THR A 247 11.09 5.11 15.15
CA THR A 247 10.59 5.46 13.82
C THR A 247 10.99 4.42 12.79
N THR A 248 10.17 4.23 11.77
CA THR A 248 10.55 3.50 10.57
C THR A 248 10.64 4.47 9.38
N HIS A 249 11.64 4.28 8.55
CA HIS A 249 11.82 5.08 7.34
C HIS A 249 12.53 4.29 6.26
N THR A 250 12.51 4.82 5.05
CA THR A 250 13.20 4.21 3.91
C THR A 250 14.47 4.96 3.55
N GLU A 251 15.49 4.20 3.20
CA GLU A 251 16.74 4.66 2.61
C GLU A 251 16.97 4.03 1.23
N ALA A 252 17.83 4.64 0.42
CA ALA A 252 18.20 4.08 -0.89
C ALA A 252 18.84 2.69 -0.74
N ALA A 253 18.74 1.88 -1.79
CA ALA A 253 19.42 0.58 -1.84
C ALA A 253 20.93 0.74 -1.61
N GLY A 254 21.51 -0.12 -0.75
CA GLY A 254 22.94 -0.09 -0.44
C GLY A 254 23.39 1.02 0.52
N SER A 255 22.47 1.71 1.19
CA SER A 255 22.78 2.73 2.20
C SER A 255 23.43 2.17 3.46
N GLY A 256 23.21 0.88 3.77
CA GLY A 256 23.82 0.17 4.89
C GLY A 256 23.71 -1.35 4.72
N ASN A 257 24.44 -2.08 5.58
CA ASN A 257 24.34 -3.54 5.62
C ASN A 257 22.98 -3.93 6.21
N ALA A 258 22.24 -4.76 5.47
CA ALA A 258 20.94 -5.24 5.95
C ALA A 258 21.11 -6.36 6.97
N ASP A 259 20.36 -6.30 8.07
CA ASP A 259 20.22 -7.40 9.02
C ASP A 259 19.37 -8.53 8.39
N PHE A 260 18.36 -8.13 7.63
CA PHE A 260 17.48 -9.03 6.89
C PHE A 260 17.61 -8.77 5.40
N GLY A 261 18.33 -9.66 4.73
CA GLY A 261 18.64 -9.62 3.32
C GLY A 261 18.25 -10.91 2.61
N TYR A 262 18.54 -10.96 1.33
CA TYR A 262 18.37 -12.11 0.45
C TYR A 262 19.59 -12.22 -0.49
N ALA A 263 19.61 -13.23 -1.35
CA ALA A 263 20.75 -13.48 -2.24
C ALA A 263 21.06 -12.26 -3.13
N ASP A 264 22.35 -11.99 -3.38
CA ASP A 264 22.85 -10.85 -4.16
C ASP A 264 22.35 -10.82 -5.61
N SER A 265 21.85 -11.96 -6.12
CA SER A 265 21.20 -12.05 -7.43
C SER A 265 19.84 -11.35 -7.51
N ILE A 266 19.26 -10.98 -6.37
CA ILE A 266 17.98 -10.27 -6.28
C ILE A 266 18.25 -8.77 -6.05
N LYS A 267 17.79 -7.94 -6.98
CA LYS A 267 17.96 -6.47 -6.89
C LYS A 267 17.24 -5.93 -5.67
N VAL A 268 17.95 -5.16 -4.86
CA VAL A 268 17.37 -4.39 -3.75
C VAL A 268 16.82 -3.08 -4.32
N ALA A 269 15.53 -2.81 -4.10
CA ALA A 269 14.90 -1.56 -4.53
C ALA A 269 15.16 -0.42 -3.53
N LEU A 270 15.03 -0.72 -2.24
CA LEU A 270 15.26 0.19 -1.12
C LEU A 270 15.47 -0.59 0.17
N GLN A 271 15.80 0.11 1.24
CA GLN A 271 15.96 -0.46 2.58
C GLN A 271 14.99 0.22 3.55
N TRP A 272 14.31 -0.59 4.39
CA TRP A 272 13.58 -0.08 5.56
C TRP A 272 14.47 -0.13 6.78
N VAL A 273 14.44 0.96 7.56
CA VAL A 273 15.26 1.12 8.77
C VAL A 273 14.36 1.41 9.96
N LEU A 274 14.55 0.68 11.04
CA LEU A 274 13.98 0.99 12.35
C LEU A 274 15.02 1.70 13.20
N THR A 275 14.71 2.92 13.63
CA THR A 275 15.61 3.76 14.44
C THR A 275 15.01 4.07 15.81
N GLU A 276 15.79 3.86 16.86
CA GLU A 276 15.53 4.38 18.20
C GLU A 276 16.15 5.77 18.34
N TRP A 277 15.36 6.73 18.78
CA TRP A 277 15.80 8.09 19.04
C TRP A 277 15.81 8.36 20.54
N LYS A 278 16.93 8.84 21.05
CA LYS A 278 17.06 9.41 22.39
C LYS A 278 16.81 10.91 22.30
N VAL A 279 15.61 11.34 22.69
CA VAL A 279 15.20 12.75 22.72
C VAL A 279 15.85 13.45 23.90
N ASN A 280 16.47 14.62 23.67
CA ASN A 280 17.17 15.40 24.70
C ASN A 280 16.19 15.97 25.74
N ASP A 281 15.09 16.55 25.29
CA ASP A 281 14.01 17.05 26.15
C ASP A 281 12.65 16.54 25.66
N PRO A 282 12.05 15.55 26.37
CA PRO A 282 10.73 15.00 26.00
C PRO A 282 9.58 16.02 26.03
N LYS A 283 9.78 17.20 26.63
CA LYS A 283 8.77 18.28 26.70
C LYS A 283 8.94 19.33 25.58
N ALA A 284 10.05 19.30 24.84
CA ALA A 284 10.33 20.25 23.78
C ALA A 284 9.25 20.26 22.70
N GLU A 285 9.04 21.41 22.08
CA GLU A 285 8.09 21.57 20.97
C GLU A 285 8.61 20.96 19.66
N THR A 286 9.92 20.93 19.50
CA THR A 286 10.62 20.38 18.35
C THR A 286 11.62 19.32 18.79
N PHE A 287 11.84 18.34 17.94
CA PHE A 287 12.78 17.26 18.19
C PHE A 287 14.23 17.75 18.22
N SER A 288 14.95 17.31 19.24
CA SER A 288 16.40 17.26 19.26
C SER A 288 16.84 15.97 19.96
N GLY A 289 17.84 15.29 19.42
CA GLY A 289 18.26 14.01 19.99
C GLY A 289 19.24 13.29 19.07
N THR A 290 19.57 12.05 19.43
CA THR A 290 20.45 11.15 18.68
C THR A 290 19.71 9.88 18.30
N GLY A 291 19.96 9.39 17.08
CA GLY A 291 19.39 8.15 16.57
C GLY A 291 20.36 6.97 16.69
N ARG A 292 19.81 5.78 16.89
CA ARG A 292 20.50 4.50 16.83
C ARG A 292 19.68 3.53 15.99
N GLU A 293 20.27 3.00 14.93
CA GLU A 293 19.65 1.96 14.11
C GLU A 293 19.47 0.69 14.92
N LEU A 294 18.28 0.11 14.88
CA LEU A 294 17.98 -1.17 15.51
C LEU A 294 18.05 -2.32 14.52
N LEU A 295 17.44 -2.16 13.37
CA LEU A 295 17.45 -3.16 12.30
C LEU A 295 17.20 -2.52 10.92
N ARG A 296 17.65 -3.22 9.88
CA ARG A 296 17.57 -2.83 8.47
C ARG A 296 17.12 -4.00 7.61
N ILE A 297 16.13 -3.77 6.76
CA ILE A 297 15.50 -4.79 5.91
C ILE A 297 15.64 -4.40 4.44
N ASN A 298 16.17 -5.28 3.61
CA ASN A 298 16.16 -5.11 2.15
C ASN A 298 14.76 -5.38 1.58
N MET A 299 14.32 -4.58 0.61
CA MET A 299 13.05 -4.78 -0.08
C MET A 299 13.26 -4.92 -1.59
N VAL A 300 12.49 -5.82 -2.20
CA VAL A 300 12.54 -6.08 -3.65
C VAL A 300 11.77 -5.02 -4.44
N SER A 301 10.87 -4.28 -3.78
CA SER A 301 10.10 -3.19 -4.40
C SER A 301 9.78 -2.08 -3.40
N GLY A 302 9.14 -1.00 -3.87
CA GLY A 302 8.73 0.14 -3.06
C GLY A 302 7.34 0.01 -2.41
N ILE A 303 6.79 -1.21 -2.28
CA ILE A 303 5.49 -1.47 -1.66
C ILE A 303 5.62 -2.41 -0.46
N HIS A 304 4.57 -2.47 0.38
CA HIS A 304 4.44 -3.40 1.50
C HIS A 304 5.65 -3.43 2.44
N GLY A 305 6.05 -2.28 2.91
CA GLY A 305 7.21 -2.15 3.82
C GLY A 305 6.83 -2.23 5.30
N VAL A 306 7.54 -1.44 6.12
CA VAL A 306 7.33 -1.36 7.57
C VAL A 306 6.52 -0.11 7.90
N GLN A 307 5.20 -0.23 7.83
CA GLN A 307 4.29 0.92 7.92
C GLN A 307 3.53 1.03 9.24
N ASP A 308 3.70 0.09 10.16
CA ASP A 308 3.20 0.19 11.52
C ASP A 308 4.17 -0.39 12.54
N ILE A 309 4.42 0.38 13.60
CA ILE A 309 5.12 -0.08 14.80
C ILE A 309 4.36 0.41 16.03
N ALA A 310 4.16 -0.45 17.01
CA ALA A 310 3.44 -0.07 18.23
C ALA A 310 3.90 -0.85 19.45
N PHE A 311 3.79 -0.23 20.61
CA PHE A 311 3.76 -0.90 21.89
C PHE A 311 2.31 -1.27 22.24
N ASN A 312 2.12 -2.40 22.91
CA ASN A 312 0.80 -2.76 23.41
C ASN A 312 0.32 -1.69 24.44
N PRO A 313 -0.73 -0.92 24.13
CA PRO A 313 -1.16 0.20 24.97
C PRO A 313 -1.82 -0.26 26.28
N LEU A 314 -2.18 -1.53 26.38
CA LEU A 314 -2.80 -2.12 27.58
C LEU A 314 -1.76 -2.72 28.54
N SER A 315 -0.53 -2.95 28.05
CA SER A 315 0.52 -3.52 28.86
C SER A 315 1.01 -2.52 29.91
N LYS A 316 1.14 -2.98 31.15
CA LYS A 316 1.57 -2.17 32.30
C LYS A 316 2.95 -2.60 32.75
N LYS A 317 3.66 -1.69 33.39
CA LYS A 317 4.97 -1.98 33.97
C LYS A 317 4.91 -3.20 34.88
N GLY A 318 5.76 -4.17 34.61
CA GLY A 318 5.78 -5.47 35.29
C GLY A 318 5.12 -6.60 34.50
N ASN A 319 4.34 -6.30 33.44
CA ASN A 319 3.89 -7.32 32.51
C ASN A 319 5.03 -7.69 31.56
N GLU A 320 5.09 -8.93 31.12
CA GLU A 320 6.11 -9.43 30.17
C GLU A 320 6.13 -8.67 28.84
N ASP A 321 4.98 -8.19 28.41
CA ASP A 321 4.81 -7.46 27.15
C ASP A 321 5.12 -5.94 27.25
N TYR A 322 5.43 -5.44 28.48
CA TYR A 322 5.67 -4.01 28.66
C TYR A 322 7.00 -3.57 28.06
N GLY A 323 6.94 -2.61 27.14
CA GLY A 323 8.12 -2.08 26.45
C GLY A 323 8.60 -2.95 25.28
N LEU A 324 7.88 -4.01 24.92
CA LEU A 324 8.13 -4.78 23.70
C LEU A 324 7.50 -4.06 22.50
N LEU A 325 8.27 -3.93 21.42
CA LEU A 325 7.85 -3.26 20.20
C LEU A 325 7.40 -4.28 19.15
N TYR A 326 6.17 -4.11 18.69
CA TYR A 326 5.60 -4.87 17.56
C TYR A 326 5.86 -4.12 16.26
N ILE A 327 6.17 -4.86 15.18
CA ILE A 327 6.58 -4.32 13.89
C ILE A 327 5.87 -5.11 12.79
N GLY A 328 4.99 -4.45 12.04
CA GLY A 328 4.36 -5.04 10.86
C GLY A 328 5.29 -4.95 9.64
N VAL A 329 5.69 -6.08 9.11
CA VAL A 329 6.55 -6.18 7.93
C VAL A 329 5.76 -6.82 6.79
N GLY A 330 5.50 -6.07 5.73
CA GLY A 330 4.88 -6.61 4.52
C GLY A 330 5.84 -7.50 3.71
N ASP A 331 5.31 -8.16 2.69
CA ASP A 331 6.10 -9.05 1.80
C ASP A 331 7.06 -8.30 0.86
N GLY A 332 7.06 -6.95 0.90
CA GLY A 332 7.91 -6.11 0.04
C GLY A 332 7.62 -6.25 -1.45
N GLY A 333 6.46 -6.79 -1.84
CA GLY A 333 6.13 -7.14 -3.22
C GLY A 333 6.89 -8.37 -3.72
N ALA A 334 7.44 -9.19 -2.84
CA ALA A 334 8.26 -10.34 -3.21
C ALA A 334 7.49 -11.33 -4.07
N VAL A 335 6.27 -11.66 -3.71
CA VAL A 335 5.46 -12.65 -4.43
C VAL A 335 5.13 -12.16 -5.84
N GLU A 336 4.73 -10.91 -6.00
CA GLU A 336 4.43 -10.29 -7.29
C GLU A 336 5.65 -10.24 -8.22
N ASN A 337 6.84 -10.13 -7.64
CA ASN A 337 8.11 -10.12 -8.37
C ASN A 337 8.72 -11.51 -8.56
N GLY A 338 8.02 -12.59 -8.14
CA GLY A 338 8.44 -13.98 -8.37
C GLY A 338 9.40 -14.53 -7.33
N TYR A 339 9.48 -13.91 -6.17
CA TYR A 339 10.30 -14.35 -5.05
C TYR A 339 9.44 -14.87 -3.90
N GLN A 340 8.50 -15.78 -4.22
CA GLN A 340 7.53 -16.35 -3.29
C GLN A 340 8.20 -16.98 -2.06
N PHE A 341 9.41 -17.51 -2.24
CA PHE A 341 10.22 -18.11 -1.17
C PHE A 341 10.71 -17.11 -0.11
N LEU A 342 10.56 -15.81 -0.32
CA LEU A 342 10.82 -14.79 0.70
C LEU A 342 9.66 -14.64 1.67
N ALA A 343 8.44 -14.89 1.22
CA ALA A 343 7.25 -14.90 2.07
C ALA A 343 6.93 -16.32 2.57
N HIS A 344 6.15 -16.45 3.63
CA HIS A 344 5.70 -17.73 4.23
C HIS A 344 6.85 -18.65 4.69
N ASP A 345 7.98 -18.09 5.03
CA ASP A 345 9.14 -18.80 5.56
C ASP A 345 9.50 -18.24 6.94
N LYS A 346 9.41 -19.05 7.98
CA LYS A 346 9.76 -18.64 9.35
C LYS A 346 11.23 -18.23 9.52
N GLY A 347 12.12 -18.60 8.60
CA GLY A 347 13.49 -18.13 8.53
C GLY A 347 13.65 -16.76 7.85
N LYS A 348 12.54 -16.09 7.51
CA LYS A 348 12.51 -14.83 6.76
C LYS A 348 11.62 -13.80 7.45
N THR A 349 11.90 -12.52 7.21
CA THR A 349 11.15 -11.43 7.85
C THR A 349 9.95 -10.92 7.03
N TRP A 350 9.88 -11.24 5.75
CA TRP A 350 8.84 -10.70 4.86
C TRP A 350 7.49 -11.39 5.09
N GLY A 351 6.43 -10.57 5.22
CA GLY A 351 5.09 -11.05 5.50
C GLY A 351 4.90 -11.48 6.96
N THR A 352 5.46 -10.73 7.92
CA THR A 352 5.44 -11.07 9.34
C THR A 352 5.00 -9.92 10.23
N ILE A 353 4.59 -10.23 11.44
CA ILE A 353 4.60 -9.32 12.57
C ILE A 353 5.76 -9.76 13.47
N LEU A 354 6.74 -8.88 13.66
CA LEU A 354 7.86 -9.10 14.58
C LEU A 354 7.54 -8.53 15.96
N ARG A 355 8.16 -9.10 17.01
CA ARG A 355 8.14 -8.55 18.36
C ARG A 355 9.56 -8.56 18.93
N ILE A 356 10.07 -7.38 19.29
CA ILE A 356 11.43 -7.20 19.81
C ILE A 356 11.43 -6.48 21.16
N ASP A 357 12.49 -6.63 21.92
CA ASP A 357 12.83 -5.80 23.08
C ASP A 357 13.87 -4.74 22.67
N PRO A 358 13.51 -3.47 22.47
CA PRO A 358 14.47 -2.46 22.06
C PRO A 358 15.60 -2.22 23.09
N ALA A 359 15.38 -2.56 24.36
CA ALA A 359 16.36 -2.42 25.42
C ALA A 359 17.33 -3.62 25.52
N GLY A 360 16.95 -4.78 24.96
CA GLY A 360 17.77 -6.00 24.93
C GLY A 360 18.96 -5.91 23.98
N ARG A 361 19.81 -6.98 23.99
CA ARG A 361 21.04 -7.01 23.16
C ARG A 361 21.38 -8.42 22.66
N ASN A 362 20.43 -9.36 22.70
CA ASN A 362 20.67 -10.74 22.31
C ASN A 362 20.28 -11.07 20.84
N SER A 363 19.93 -10.06 20.04
CA SER A 363 19.79 -10.20 18.59
C SER A 363 21.14 -10.45 17.90
N THR A 364 21.12 -10.95 16.68
CA THR A 364 22.34 -11.24 15.89
C THR A 364 23.23 -10.00 15.73
N ASN A 365 22.63 -8.81 15.49
CA ASN A 365 23.38 -7.56 15.37
C ASN A 365 23.68 -6.88 16.73
N GLY A 366 23.17 -7.41 17.85
CA GLY A 366 23.37 -6.86 19.20
C GLY A 366 22.71 -5.51 19.46
N GLN A 367 21.79 -5.06 18.57
CA GLN A 367 21.17 -3.74 18.70
C GLN A 367 19.81 -3.77 19.43
N TYR A 368 19.19 -4.92 19.54
CA TYR A 368 17.94 -5.14 20.27
C TYR A 368 17.95 -6.54 20.91
N GLY A 369 16.88 -6.87 21.60
CA GLY A 369 16.69 -8.19 22.18
C GLY A 369 15.54 -8.94 21.52
N ILE A 370 15.64 -10.26 21.57
CA ILE A 370 14.58 -11.20 21.23
C ILE A 370 13.93 -11.65 22.52
N PRO A 371 12.63 -11.33 22.77
CA PRO A 371 11.92 -11.74 23.97
C PRO A 371 11.85 -13.26 24.10
N LYS A 372 12.11 -13.79 25.28
CA LYS A 372 12.03 -15.25 25.56
C LYS A 372 10.60 -15.80 25.38
N THR A 373 9.61 -14.93 25.42
CA THR A 373 8.19 -15.27 25.22
C THR A 373 7.75 -15.23 23.76
N ASN A 374 8.67 -14.99 22.81
CA ASN A 374 8.37 -15.12 21.40
C ASN A 374 8.18 -16.60 21.03
N PRO A 375 7.22 -16.88 20.12
CA PRO A 375 6.79 -18.27 19.85
C PRO A 375 7.87 -19.14 19.19
N PHE A 376 8.85 -18.55 18.51
CA PHE A 376 9.86 -19.29 17.74
C PHE A 376 11.26 -19.20 18.31
N VAL A 377 11.45 -18.66 19.51
CA VAL A 377 12.78 -18.43 20.11
C VAL A 377 13.60 -19.73 20.28
N GLU A 378 12.95 -20.87 20.44
CA GLU A 378 13.59 -22.18 20.57
C GLU A 378 13.66 -22.95 19.22
N ASP A 379 13.04 -22.46 18.15
CA ASP A 379 13.06 -23.08 16.83
C ASP A 379 14.29 -22.61 16.04
N LYS A 380 15.27 -23.50 15.87
CA LYS A 380 16.53 -23.21 15.17
C LYS A 380 16.33 -22.89 13.67
N ASN A 381 15.19 -23.23 13.11
CA ASN A 381 14.85 -22.99 11.71
C ASN A 381 13.95 -21.75 11.51
N ALA A 382 13.70 -21.00 12.58
CA ALA A 382 12.88 -19.81 12.56
C ALA A 382 13.63 -18.61 13.13
N MET A 383 13.21 -17.41 12.73
CA MET A 383 13.66 -16.18 13.36
C MET A 383 12.94 -15.99 14.68
N GLY A 384 13.71 -15.80 15.75
CA GLY A 384 13.16 -15.60 17.08
C GLY A 384 12.35 -14.31 17.25
N GLU A 385 12.52 -13.34 16.35
CA GLU A 385 11.78 -12.08 16.30
C GLU A 385 10.32 -12.25 15.86
N ILE A 386 9.99 -13.31 15.12
CA ILE A 386 8.65 -13.50 14.55
C ILE A 386 7.63 -13.75 15.67
N TYR A 387 6.58 -12.92 15.67
CA TYR A 387 5.40 -13.10 16.52
C TYR A 387 4.27 -13.84 15.78
N ALA A 388 4.03 -13.47 14.50
CA ALA A 388 3.09 -14.14 13.60
C ALA A 388 3.57 -13.97 12.15
N TYR A 389 3.15 -14.86 11.24
CA TYR A 389 3.63 -14.86 9.86
C TYR A 389 2.53 -15.25 8.86
N GLY A 390 2.85 -15.19 7.56
CA GLY A 390 1.91 -15.53 6.50
C GLY A 390 0.99 -14.36 6.12
N PHE A 391 1.48 -13.12 6.18
CA PHE A 391 0.78 -11.92 5.73
C PHE A 391 1.31 -11.44 4.37
N ARG A 392 0.44 -10.82 3.58
CA ARG A 392 0.91 -10.03 2.44
C ARG A 392 1.39 -8.66 2.90
N ASN A 393 0.52 -7.91 3.57
CA ASN A 393 0.86 -6.61 4.13
C ASN A 393 0.03 -6.34 5.37
N PRO A 394 0.51 -6.69 6.58
CA PRO A 394 -0.14 -6.35 7.84
C PRO A 394 0.01 -4.86 8.09
N HIS A 395 -0.68 -4.07 7.26
CA HIS A 395 -0.52 -2.64 7.09
C HIS A 395 -0.74 -1.84 8.37
N ARG A 396 -1.73 -2.27 9.18
CA ARG A 396 -2.04 -1.70 10.49
C ARG A 396 -2.46 -2.79 11.46
N PHE A 397 -2.16 -2.57 12.72
CA PHE A 397 -2.65 -3.42 13.79
C PHE A 397 -2.97 -2.58 15.04
N THR A 398 -3.84 -3.11 15.86
CA THR A 398 -4.31 -2.46 17.10
C THR A 398 -4.67 -3.50 18.14
N TRP A 399 -4.98 -3.05 19.34
CA TRP A 399 -5.51 -3.92 20.40
C TRP A 399 -6.93 -3.49 20.76
N SER A 400 -7.81 -4.50 20.92
CA SER A 400 -9.13 -4.30 21.51
C SER A 400 -8.99 -3.93 22.98
N LYS A 401 -10.05 -3.40 23.57
CA LYS A 401 -10.09 -3.11 25.02
C LYS A 401 -9.86 -4.36 25.89
N ASN A 402 -10.11 -5.56 25.34
CA ASN A 402 -9.95 -6.84 26.03
C ASN A 402 -8.55 -7.43 25.87
N GLY A 403 -7.68 -6.79 25.07
CA GLY A 403 -6.29 -7.22 24.86
C GLY A 403 -6.06 -8.07 23.62
N GLU A 404 -7.07 -8.33 22.82
CA GLU A 404 -6.94 -9.03 21.54
C GLU A 404 -6.21 -8.15 20.54
N MET A 405 -5.18 -8.68 19.90
CA MET A 405 -4.51 -7.99 18.81
C MET A 405 -5.26 -8.22 17.51
N VAL A 406 -5.60 -7.13 16.82
CA VAL A 406 -6.31 -7.13 15.53
C VAL A 406 -5.39 -6.57 14.46
N ALA A 407 -5.15 -7.31 13.39
CA ALA A 407 -4.40 -6.83 12.22
C ALA A 407 -5.29 -6.72 10.98
N PHE A 408 -5.03 -5.68 10.21
CA PHE A 408 -5.65 -5.39 8.91
C PHE A 408 -4.63 -5.75 7.84
N ASN A 409 -4.93 -6.79 7.08
CA ASN A 409 -4.02 -7.33 6.08
C ASN A 409 -4.51 -6.99 4.68
N ILE A 410 -3.74 -6.15 3.98
CA ILE A 410 -4.03 -5.77 2.59
C ILE A 410 -3.69 -6.97 1.69
N GLY A 411 -4.71 -7.45 0.99
CA GLY A 411 -4.61 -8.54 0.03
C GLY A 411 -4.01 -8.14 -1.32
N HIS A 412 -3.98 -9.08 -2.26
CA HIS A 412 -3.39 -8.82 -3.58
C HIS A 412 -4.41 -8.23 -4.56
N SER A 413 -5.32 -9.03 -5.03
CA SER A 413 -6.29 -8.62 -6.08
C SER A 413 -7.71 -9.10 -5.78
N ASN A 414 -7.92 -9.79 -4.66
CA ASN A 414 -9.17 -10.47 -4.40
C ASN A 414 -9.77 -10.11 -3.04
N ILE A 415 -9.02 -10.22 -1.93
CA ILE A 415 -9.59 -10.21 -0.58
C ILE A 415 -8.81 -9.29 0.34
N GLU A 416 -9.53 -8.41 1.03
CA GLU A 416 -9.07 -7.60 2.16
C GLU A 416 -9.54 -8.23 3.47
N SER A 417 -8.71 -8.29 4.51
CA SER A 417 -9.03 -9.10 5.69
C SER A 417 -8.69 -8.46 7.03
N ILE A 418 -9.49 -8.83 8.03
CA ILE A 418 -9.28 -8.54 9.45
C ILE A 418 -8.95 -9.85 10.16
N ASN A 419 -7.85 -9.86 10.91
CA ASN A 419 -7.32 -11.05 11.55
C ASN A 419 -7.15 -10.82 13.05
N LEU A 420 -7.58 -11.76 13.87
CA LEU A 420 -7.17 -11.86 15.27
C LEU A 420 -5.80 -12.51 15.34
N ILE A 421 -4.84 -11.84 15.99
CA ILE A 421 -3.45 -12.26 15.97
C ILE A 421 -3.10 -13.06 17.21
N GLU A 422 -2.71 -14.31 16.98
CA GLU A 422 -2.21 -15.25 17.98
C GLU A 422 -0.71 -15.50 17.76
N PRO A 423 0.09 -15.59 18.83
CA PRO A 423 1.53 -15.83 18.71
C PRO A 423 1.83 -17.18 18.05
N GLY A 424 2.70 -17.17 17.05
CA GLY A 424 3.14 -18.38 16.35
C GLY A 424 2.22 -18.86 15.23
N HIS A 425 1.10 -18.19 15.01
CA HIS A 425 0.12 -18.60 14.01
C HIS A 425 0.52 -18.15 12.59
N ASP A 426 0.05 -18.94 11.62
CA ASP A 426 0.22 -18.78 10.18
C ASP A 426 -1.08 -18.24 9.57
N TYR A 427 -0.98 -17.13 8.82
CA TYR A 427 -2.12 -16.46 8.17
C TYR A 427 -2.20 -16.71 6.65
N GLY A 428 -1.33 -17.59 6.14
CA GLY A 428 -1.50 -18.30 4.86
C GLY A 428 -0.92 -17.64 3.61
N TRP A 429 -0.58 -16.34 3.59
CA TRP A 429 0.03 -15.76 2.42
C TRP A 429 1.43 -16.34 2.16
N PRO A 430 1.80 -16.72 0.91
CA PRO A 430 1.10 -16.49 -0.36
C PRO A 430 0.29 -17.71 -0.88
N ILE A 431 -0.01 -18.70 -0.07
CA ILE A 431 -0.82 -19.84 -0.48
C ILE A 431 -2.32 -19.67 -0.18
N ARG A 432 -2.65 -18.62 0.57
CA ARG A 432 -4.01 -18.15 0.86
C ARG A 432 -4.12 -16.65 0.70
N GLU A 433 -5.25 -16.17 0.21
CA GLU A 433 -5.69 -14.78 0.25
C GLU A 433 -7.10 -14.76 0.85
N GLY A 434 -7.23 -14.24 2.08
CA GLY A 434 -8.44 -14.44 2.87
C GLY A 434 -8.74 -15.93 3.08
N ASN A 435 -10.00 -16.33 2.90
CA ASN A 435 -10.48 -17.70 3.03
C ASN A 435 -10.42 -18.47 1.69
N PHE A 436 -9.46 -18.17 0.82
CA PHE A 436 -9.33 -18.76 -0.51
C PHE A 436 -7.92 -19.23 -0.81
N VAL A 437 -7.81 -20.26 -1.65
CA VAL A 437 -6.52 -20.74 -2.17
C VAL A 437 -6.06 -19.80 -3.28
N ILE A 438 -4.78 -19.46 -3.27
CA ILE A 438 -4.11 -18.74 -4.35
C ILE A 438 -2.87 -19.51 -4.80
N ASN A 439 -2.56 -19.48 -6.10
CA ASN A 439 -1.34 -20.11 -6.61
C ASN A 439 -0.23 -19.07 -6.74
N PRO A 440 0.77 -19.05 -5.84
CA PRO A 440 1.84 -18.06 -5.87
C PRO A 440 2.78 -18.16 -7.07
N TYR A 441 2.69 -19.25 -7.83
CA TYR A 441 3.49 -19.50 -9.04
C TYR A 441 2.70 -19.29 -10.34
N GLY A 442 1.40 -18.97 -10.22
CA GLY A 442 0.50 -18.76 -11.34
C GLY A 442 -0.02 -17.32 -11.44
N ASP A 443 -1.26 -17.20 -11.90
CA ASP A 443 -1.97 -15.92 -11.94
C ASP A 443 -2.54 -15.62 -10.55
N LEU A 444 -1.95 -14.67 -9.85
CA LEU A 444 -2.35 -14.25 -8.50
C LEU A 444 -3.74 -13.60 -8.42
N LYS A 445 -4.39 -13.33 -9.56
CA LYS A 445 -5.79 -12.88 -9.59
C LYS A 445 -6.79 -14.01 -9.47
N ARG A 446 -6.33 -15.25 -9.57
CA ARG A 446 -7.19 -16.42 -9.57
C ARG A 446 -7.17 -17.07 -8.20
N ILE A 447 -8.35 -17.13 -7.60
CA ILE A 447 -8.55 -17.78 -6.31
C ILE A 447 -9.48 -18.95 -6.44
N TYR A 448 -9.35 -19.91 -5.53
CA TYR A 448 -10.02 -21.19 -5.55
C TYR A 448 -10.59 -21.52 -4.18
N SER A 449 -11.58 -22.41 -4.15
CA SER A 449 -12.12 -22.94 -2.88
C SER A 449 -11.06 -23.68 -2.08
N LEU A 450 -11.20 -23.67 -0.77
CA LEU A 450 -10.36 -24.47 0.11
C LEU A 450 -10.53 -25.96 -0.19
N PRO A 451 -9.45 -26.75 -0.17
CA PRO A 451 -9.52 -28.19 -0.34
C PRO A 451 -10.18 -28.85 0.87
N ALA A 452 -10.80 -30.03 0.67
CA ALA A 452 -11.49 -30.76 1.75
C ALA A 452 -10.60 -31.12 2.95
N ASN A 453 -9.29 -31.23 2.73
CA ASN A 453 -8.29 -31.52 3.76
C ASN A 453 -7.50 -30.28 4.20
N ASP A 454 -8.04 -29.07 4.05
CA ASP A 454 -7.36 -27.80 4.30
C ASP A 454 -6.75 -27.69 5.71
N THR A 455 -7.37 -28.31 6.69
CA THR A 455 -6.91 -28.31 8.10
C THR A 455 -5.48 -28.83 8.30
N ILE A 456 -4.92 -29.57 7.34
CA ILE A 456 -3.51 -30.04 7.40
C ILE A 456 -2.51 -28.86 7.33
N TYR A 457 -2.90 -27.76 6.73
CA TYR A 457 -2.03 -26.56 6.58
C TYR A 457 -1.97 -25.73 7.85
N LYS A 458 -2.90 -25.91 8.80
CA LYS A 458 -2.98 -25.19 10.08
C LYS A 458 -3.02 -23.66 9.90
N ILE A 459 -3.66 -23.19 8.84
CA ILE A 459 -3.82 -21.76 8.57
C ILE A 459 -4.86 -21.17 9.53
N THR A 460 -4.58 -19.98 10.03
CA THR A 460 -5.50 -19.15 10.81
C THR A 460 -6.20 -18.18 9.88
N TYR A 461 -7.49 -18.40 9.67
CA TYR A 461 -8.30 -17.63 8.73
C TYR A 461 -8.78 -16.30 9.32
N PRO A 462 -9.11 -15.31 8.48
CA PRO A 462 -9.68 -14.04 8.91
C PRO A 462 -10.97 -14.20 9.70
N VAL A 463 -11.28 -13.21 10.52
CA VAL A 463 -12.56 -13.09 11.24
C VAL A 463 -13.55 -12.15 10.57
N ALA A 464 -13.10 -11.37 9.59
CA ALA A 464 -13.93 -10.60 8.66
C ALA A 464 -13.13 -10.35 7.37
N GLU A 465 -13.81 -10.35 6.24
CA GLU A 465 -13.18 -10.11 4.93
C GLU A 465 -14.17 -9.49 3.94
N TYR A 466 -13.66 -8.80 2.94
CA TYR A 466 -14.42 -8.32 1.79
C TYR A 466 -13.58 -8.43 0.52
N ASP A 467 -14.25 -8.53 -0.62
CA ASP A 467 -13.56 -8.65 -1.90
C ASP A 467 -13.36 -7.30 -2.61
N HIS A 468 -12.67 -7.37 -3.74
CA HIS A 468 -12.31 -6.20 -4.51
C HIS A 468 -13.48 -5.58 -5.31
N ASP A 469 -14.68 -6.11 -5.24
CA ASP A 469 -15.88 -5.41 -5.69
C ASP A 469 -16.33 -4.34 -4.68
N GLU A 470 -15.99 -4.53 -3.40
CA GLU A 470 -16.32 -3.61 -2.30
C GLU A 470 -15.20 -2.60 -1.98
N GLY A 471 -13.94 -2.97 -2.11
CA GLY A 471 -12.79 -2.10 -1.84
C GLY A 471 -11.49 -2.66 -2.40
N LYS A 472 -10.39 -1.91 -2.28
CA LYS A 472 -9.11 -2.28 -2.91
C LYS A 472 -7.93 -2.39 -1.95
N ALA A 473 -8.04 -1.81 -0.75
CA ALA A 473 -7.01 -1.84 0.26
C ALA A 473 -7.58 -1.42 1.61
N ILE A 474 -7.57 -2.31 2.58
CA ILE A 474 -8.08 -2.04 3.92
C ILE A 474 -7.21 -1.02 4.65
N SER A 475 -7.84 0.00 5.25
CA SER A 475 -7.12 1.16 5.82
C SER A 475 -6.54 0.93 7.22
N GLY A 476 -6.91 -0.16 7.88
CA GLY A 476 -6.78 -0.26 9.32
C GLY A 476 -7.86 0.54 10.05
N GLY A 477 -7.82 0.53 11.37
CA GLY A 477 -8.82 1.19 12.19
C GLY A 477 -8.66 0.91 13.69
N TYR A 478 -9.72 1.23 14.46
CA TYR A 478 -9.68 1.10 15.92
C TYR A 478 -11.05 0.67 16.47
N GLU A 479 -11.04 -0.08 17.58
CA GLU A 479 -12.23 -0.18 18.42
C GLU A 479 -12.59 1.22 18.95
N TYR A 480 -13.83 1.65 18.71
CA TYR A 480 -14.31 2.92 19.21
C TYR A 480 -14.62 2.83 20.70
N LEU A 481 -13.90 3.60 21.49
CA LEU A 481 -14.03 3.64 22.95
C LEU A 481 -14.50 5.01 23.48
N GLY A 482 -14.77 5.94 22.57
CA GLY A 482 -15.15 7.31 22.88
C GLY A 482 -16.57 7.47 23.42
N THR A 483 -17.12 8.66 23.23
CA THR A 483 -18.35 9.10 23.89
C THR A 483 -19.62 8.87 23.09
N ILE A 484 -19.55 8.48 21.80
CA ILE A 484 -20.71 8.28 20.93
C ILE A 484 -21.31 6.88 21.15
N PRO A 485 -22.49 6.75 21.79
CA PRO A 485 -23.04 5.45 22.18
C PRO A 485 -23.35 4.52 21.00
N ALA A 486 -23.80 5.07 19.86
CA ALA A 486 -24.24 4.30 18.68
C ALA A 486 -23.14 3.42 18.07
N ILE A 487 -21.87 3.75 18.29
CA ILE A 487 -20.70 3.06 17.70
C ILE A 487 -19.74 2.50 18.75
N LYS A 488 -20.06 2.62 20.02
CA LYS A 488 -19.20 2.13 21.10
C LYS A 488 -19.05 0.60 21.04
N GLY A 489 -17.80 0.14 21.08
CA GLY A 489 -17.46 -1.29 20.94
C GLY A 489 -17.51 -1.82 19.51
N LYS A 490 -17.62 -0.94 18.51
CA LYS A 490 -17.44 -1.31 17.10
C LYS A 490 -16.00 -1.08 16.68
N LEU A 491 -15.47 -1.99 15.89
CA LEU A 491 -14.22 -1.80 15.16
C LEU A 491 -14.53 -0.99 13.90
N LEU A 492 -14.02 0.23 13.84
CA LEU A 492 -14.22 1.15 12.72
C LEU A 492 -13.00 1.12 11.81
N PHE A 493 -13.21 0.93 10.53
CA PHE A 493 -12.17 0.85 9.50
C PHE A 493 -12.72 1.33 8.15
N GLY A 494 -11.99 1.20 7.08
CA GLY A 494 -12.44 1.59 5.75
C GLY A 494 -11.55 1.09 4.63
N ASP A 495 -11.77 1.61 3.45
CA ASP A 495 -10.97 1.35 2.26
C ASP A 495 -10.12 2.56 1.90
N ILE A 496 -8.81 2.35 1.73
CA ILE A 496 -7.83 3.42 1.48
C ILE A 496 -8.20 4.21 0.21
N PRO A 497 -8.29 3.59 -1.00
CA PRO A 497 -8.49 4.36 -2.22
C PRO A 497 -9.85 5.04 -2.29
N THR A 498 -10.92 4.32 -1.94
CA THR A 498 -12.28 4.81 -2.15
C THR A 498 -12.78 5.72 -1.03
N GLY A 499 -12.21 5.60 0.17
CA GLY A 499 -12.65 6.31 1.35
C GLY A 499 -14.00 5.82 1.88
N ARG A 500 -14.45 4.61 1.50
CA ARG A 500 -15.63 3.98 2.11
C ARG A 500 -15.34 3.66 3.57
N LEU A 501 -16.33 3.81 4.41
CA LEU A 501 -16.23 3.59 5.86
C LEU A 501 -17.02 2.36 6.25
N PHE A 502 -16.36 1.46 6.97
CA PHE A 502 -16.91 0.19 7.41
C PHE A 502 -16.83 0.04 8.92
N TYR A 503 -17.62 -0.87 9.46
CA TYR A 503 -17.50 -1.34 10.83
C TYR A 503 -17.97 -2.79 10.98
N VAL A 504 -17.46 -3.42 12.04
CA VAL A 504 -17.96 -4.66 12.61
C VAL A 504 -18.15 -4.48 14.11
N ASP A 505 -19.04 -5.24 14.74
CA ASP A 505 -19.11 -5.29 16.20
C ASP A 505 -17.94 -6.13 16.74
N MET A 506 -17.18 -5.59 17.71
CA MET A 506 -16.02 -6.30 18.28
C MET A 506 -16.40 -7.67 18.87
N THR A 507 -17.61 -7.80 19.40
CA THR A 507 -18.13 -9.06 19.96
C THR A 507 -18.36 -10.16 18.93
N ASP A 508 -18.46 -9.79 17.65
CA ASP A 508 -18.68 -10.72 16.54
C ASP A 508 -17.37 -11.23 15.95
N LEU A 509 -16.23 -10.59 16.29
CA LEU A 509 -14.91 -11.06 15.88
C LEU A 509 -14.52 -12.30 16.69
N LYS A 510 -14.67 -13.46 16.08
CA LYS A 510 -14.35 -14.76 16.69
C LYS A 510 -13.64 -15.65 15.71
N GLN A 511 -12.58 -16.31 16.16
CA GLN A 511 -11.86 -17.24 15.31
C GLN A 511 -12.79 -18.38 14.84
N GLY A 512 -12.77 -18.63 13.51
CA GLY A 512 -13.62 -19.62 12.87
C GLY A 512 -15.02 -19.14 12.46
N GLU A 513 -15.35 -17.88 12.70
CA GLU A 513 -16.60 -17.22 12.26
C GLU A 513 -16.29 -15.96 11.47
N PHE A 514 -17.15 -15.58 10.51
CA PHE A 514 -17.02 -14.31 9.79
C PHE A 514 -18.00 -13.29 10.34
N ALA A 515 -17.47 -12.18 10.87
CA ALA A 515 -18.27 -11.05 11.30
C ALA A 515 -18.86 -10.30 10.10
N THR A 516 -20.11 -9.87 10.23
CA THR A 516 -20.79 -9.10 9.18
C THR A 516 -20.28 -7.67 9.14
N ILE A 517 -19.64 -7.30 8.03
CA ILE A 517 -19.21 -5.93 7.74
C ILE A 517 -20.43 -5.10 7.34
N LYS A 518 -20.52 -3.86 7.87
CA LYS A 518 -21.55 -2.88 7.50
C LYS A 518 -20.89 -1.57 7.08
N GLU A 519 -21.50 -0.90 6.10
CA GLU A 519 -21.07 0.42 5.65
C GLU A 519 -21.87 1.52 6.31
N TRP A 520 -21.26 2.66 6.54
CA TRP A 520 -21.90 3.88 7.02
C TRP A 520 -21.51 5.08 6.16
N ARG A 521 -22.38 6.07 6.10
CA ARG A 521 -22.14 7.29 5.34
C ARG A 521 -21.55 8.39 6.23
N VAL A 522 -21.00 9.40 5.60
CA VAL A 522 -20.51 10.60 6.28
C VAL A 522 -21.45 11.79 6.03
N SER A 523 -21.43 12.74 6.94
CA SER A 523 -21.94 14.08 6.69
C SER A 523 -20.90 15.12 7.11
N LEU A 524 -20.84 16.22 6.36
CA LEU A 524 -20.00 17.38 6.65
C LEU A 524 -20.89 18.62 6.57
N ASN A 525 -20.86 19.47 7.62
CA ASN A 525 -21.70 20.67 7.72
C ASN A 525 -23.20 20.38 7.53
N GLY A 526 -23.68 19.23 8.02
CA GLY A 526 -25.07 18.79 7.92
C GLY A 526 -25.49 18.19 6.57
N VAL A 527 -24.60 18.12 5.59
CA VAL A 527 -24.87 17.53 4.27
C VAL A 527 -24.31 16.12 4.22
N VAL A 528 -25.15 15.12 3.92
CA VAL A 528 -24.72 13.73 3.70
C VAL A 528 -23.94 13.67 2.39
N THR A 529 -22.76 13.07 2.43
CA THR A 529 -21.79 13.09 1.33
C THR A 529 -20.90 11.83 1.35
N THR A 530 -19.91 11.78 0.49
CA THR A 530 -18.83 10.77 0.49
C THR A 530 -17.48 11.45 0.70
N LEU A 531 -16.47 10.72 1.17
CA LEU A 531 -15.12 11.28 1.32
C LEU A 531 -14.52 11.68 -0.04
N LYS A 532 -14.86 11.01 -1.14
CA LYS A 532 -14.47 11.44 -2.49
C LYS A 532 -14.97 12.86 -2.80
N GLN A 533 -16.24 13.13 -2.52
CA GLN A 533 -16.84 14.47 -2.70
C GLN A 533 -16.21 15.51 -1.76
N VAL A 534 -15.96 15.12 -0.51
CA VAL A 534 -15.30 15.99 0.49
C VAL A 534 -13.89 16.38 0.06
N CYS A 535 -13.11 15.44 -0.48
CA CYS A 535 -11.75 15.67 -0.94
C CYS A 535 -11.70 16.30 -2.35
N GLY A 536 -12.81 16.23 -3.12
CA GLY A 536 -12.80 16.62 -4.55
C GLY A 536 -11.86 15.74 -5.39
N ASN A 537 -11.69 14.47 -5.02
CA ASN A 537 -10.76 13.54 -5.64
C ASN A 537 -11.34 12.13 -5.64
N ASP A 538 -11.18 11.40 -6.73
CA ASP A 538 -11.65 10.01 -6.85
C ASP A 538 -10.85 9.02 -5.99
N ARG A 539 -9.62 9.40 -5.61
CA ARG A 539 -8.80 8.65 -4.69
C ARG A 539 -8.61 9.44 -3.39
N VAL A 540 -9.16 8.94 -2.29
CA VAL A 540 -9.16 9.60 -0.97
C VAL A 540 -7.86 9.35 -0.21
N ASP A 541 -7.35 8.12 -0.26
CA ASP A 541 -6.27 7.59 0.57
C ASP A 541 -6.57 7.79 2.07
N LEU A 542 -7.64 7.11 2.51
CA LEU A 542 -8.18 7.16 3.88
C LEU A 542 -7.27 6.46 4.88
N HIS A 543 -7.02 7.12 6.02
CA HIS A 543 -6.42 6.53 7.21
C HIS A 543 -7.15 6.99 8.47
N PHE A 544 -6.81 6.37 9.61
CA PHE A 544 -7.44 6.65 10.89
C PHE A 544 -6.43 7.06 11.96
N GLY A 545 -6.93 7.78 12.96
CA GLY A 545 -6.23 8.07 14.20
C GLY A 545 -7.19 8.03 15.39
N ARG A 546 -6.64 7.92 16.59
CA ARG A 546 -7.41 7.88 17.84
C ARG A 546 -6.74 8.74 18.91
N ASP A 547 -7.55 9.47 19.69
CA ASP A 547 -7.05 10.22 20.84
C ASP A 547 -7.06 9.40 22.14
N ALA A 548 -6.65 10.04 23.25
CA ALA A 548 -6.60 9.43 24.58
C ALA A 548 -7.97 9.04 25.15
N LYS A 549 -9.04 9.64 24.64
CA LYS A 549 -10.41 9.36 25.09
C LYS A 549 -11.06 8.25 24.25
N GLY A 550 -10.38 7.79 23.20
CA GLY A 550 -10.90 6.84 22.24
C GLY A 550 -11.76 7.47 21.15
N GLU A 551 -11.74 8.80 21.01
CA GLU A 551 -12.38 9.49 19.90
C GLU A 551 -11.62 9.26 18.61
N LEU A 552 -12.32 9.21 17.48
CA LEU A 552 -11.77 8.78 16.20
C LEU A 552 -11.60 9.95 15.24
N TYR A 553 -10.51 9.90 14.50
CA TYR A 553 -10.15 10.86 13.47
C TYR A 553 -9.94 10.15 12.12
N LEU A 554 -10.37 10.82 11.05
CA LEU A 554 -10.15 10.40 9.68
C LEU A 554 -9.10 11.30 9.04
N LEU A 555 -8.12 10.69 8.39
CA LEU A 555 -7.05 11.36 7.67
C LEU A 555 -7.23 11.09 6.18
N THR A 556 -7.23 12.14 5.36
CA THR A 556 -7.36 12.04 3.91
C THR A 556 -6.10 12.59 3.25
N LYS A 557 -5.28 11.70 2.62
CA LYS A 557 -4.05 12.14 1.96
C LYS A 557 -4.33 13.06 0.77
N ALA A 558 -5.42 12.80 0.05
CA ALA A 558 -5.76 13.53 -1.17
C ALA A 558 -5.71 15.04 -0.98
N ASP A 559 -6.32 15.53 0.09
CA ASP A 559 -6.42 16.95 0.42
C ASP A 559 -5.67 17.35 1.71
N GLY A 560 -4.99 16.39 2.37
CA GLY A 560 -4.18 16.62 3.56
C GLY A 560 -4.97 17.04 4.80
N LYS A 561 -6.25 16.66 4.90
CA LYS A 561 -7.11 17.07 6.01
C LYS A 561 -7.29 16.00 7.06
N ILE A 562 -7.59 16.46 8.27
CA ILE A 562 -7.93 15.63 9.43
C ILE A 562 -9.31 16.05 9.91
N TYR A 563 -10.19 15.06 9.99
CA TYR A 563 -11.56 15.23 10.48
C TYR A 563 -11.75 14.46 11.77
N GLU A 564 -12.49 15.04 12.73
CA GLU A 564 -12.95 14.36 13.93
C GLU A 564 -14.37 13.82 13.68
N LEU A 565 -14.63 12.61 14.16
CA LEU A 565 -15.96 12.03 14.22
C LEU A 565 -16.66 12.56 15.48
N VAL A 566 -17.60 13.50 15.31
CA VAL A 566 -18.21 14.22 16.45
C VAL A 566 -19.57 13.68 16.88
N SER A 567 -20.30 13.02 16.01
CA SER A 567 -21.56 12.34 16.34
C SER A 567 -21.94 11.32 15.25
N VAL A 568 -22.85 10.43 15.59
CA VAL A 568 -23.46 9.47 14.65
C VAL A 568 -24.98 9.54 14.82
N LYS A 569 -25.68 9.61 13.69
CA LYS A 569 -27.15 9.59 13.60
C LYS A 569 -27.62 8.28 13.00
#